data_150a0d3112dc1206f1c5252815c5e56e
#
_entry.id   150a0d3112dc1206f1c5252815c5e56e
#
_cell.length_a   1.000
_cell.length_b   1.000
_cell.length_c   1.000
_cell.angle_alpha   90.00
_cell.angle_beta   90.00
_cell.angle_gamma   90.00
#
_symmetry.space_group_name_H-M   'P 1'
#
loop_
_entity.id
_entity.type
_entity.pdbx_description
1 polymer ?
#
loop_
_entity_poly.entity_id
_entity_poly.type
_entity_poly.pdbx_seq_one_letter_code
_entity_poly.pdbx_strand_id
1 'polypeptide(L)'
;MPVPSRVKKFIPIVYMIFLMLPLYAILMTSFKTEFEIKNQITPFPLLGTMANYETIFSDIQAMEALFNTMIYVIVNNILTLLVAIPAAYAFSRYSFLGDKHVFFWFLVSRMTPPAAVAIPLFQLYSA
;
A
#
# COMPACT_ATOMS: atom_id res chain seq x y z
N MET A 1 -4.73 -31.97 -19.17
CA MET A 1 -4.45 -32.77 -17.95
C MET A 1 -4.91 -31.95 -16.75
N PRO A 2 -5.79 -32.45 -15.88
CA PRO A 2 -6.20 -31.72 -14.68
C PRO A 2 -5.05 -31.67 -13.68
N VAL A 3 -4.68 -30.46 -13.28
CA VAL A 3 -3.65 -30.25 -12.23
C VAL A 3 -4.13 -30.89 -10.93
N PRO A 4 -3.32 -31.75 -10.28
CA PRO A 4 -3.72 -32.43 -9.06
C PRO A 4 -4.10 -31.44 -7.96
N SER A 5 -5.12 -31.77 -7.19
CA SER A 5 -5.72 -30.85 -6.19
C SER A 5 -4.72 -30.35 -5.13
N ARG A 6 -3.67 -31.13 -4.86
CA ARG A 6 -2.58 -30.74 -3.94
C ARG A 6 -1.73 -29.59 -4.49
N VAL A 7 -1.43 -29.61 -5.80
CA VAL A 7 -0.66 -28.55 -6.46
C VAL A 7 -1.44 -27.24 -6.49
N LYS A 8 -2.77 -27.30 -6.70
CA LYS A 8 -3.63 -26.11 -6.66
C LYS A 8 -3.63 -25.40 -5.31
N LYS A 9 -3.44 -26.15 -4.21
CA LYS A 9 -3.35 -25.57 -2.86
C LYS A 9 -1.94 -25.11 -2.52
N PHE A 10 -0.91 -25.73 -3.10
CA PHE A 10 0.48 -25.40 -2.81
C PHE A 10 0.94 -24.08 -3.45
N ILE A 11 0.52 -23.83 -4.68
CA ILE A 11 0.88 -22.60 -5.42
C ILE A 11 0.53 -21.31 -4.66
N PRO A 12 -0.71 -21.11 -4.17
CA PRO A 12 -1.06 -19.89 -3.43
C PRO A 12 -0.30 -19.77 -2.10
N ILE A 13 0.04 -20.88 -1.45
CA ILE A 13 0.83 -20.86 -0.20
C ILE A 13 2.25 -20.36 -0.48
N VAL A 14 2.91 -20.91 -1.51
CA VAL A 14 4.26 -20.48 -1.90
C VAL A 14 4.26 -19.00 -2.31
N TYR A 15 3.25 -18.58 -3.09
CA TYR A 15 3.09 -17.19 -3.48
C TYR A 15 2.89 -16.27 -2.27
N MET A 16 2.09 -16.68 -1.30
CA MET A 16 1.87 -15.91 -0.06
C MET A 16 3.16 -15.80 0.75
N ILE A 17 3.95 -16.87 0.89
CA ILE A 17 5.26 -16.85 1.54
C ILE A 17 6.20 -15.87 0.83
N PHE A 18 6.24 -15.90 -0.50
CA PHE A 18 7.06 -14.99 -1.29
C PHE A 18 6.66 -13.51 -1.09
N LEU A 19 5.36 -13.23 -1.01
CA LEU A 19 4.86 -11.88 -0.70
C LEU A 19 5.17 -11.42 0.73
N MET A 20 5.29 -12.36 1.67
CA MET A 20 5.63 -12.05 3.07
C MET A 20 7.13 -11.76 3.27
N LEU A 21 8.01 -12.23 2.38
CA LEU A 21 9.46 -12.02 2.51
C LEU A 21 9.87 -10.55 2.65
N PRO A 22 9.42 -9.62 1.78
CA PRO A 22 9.79 -8.21 1.94
C PRO A 22 9.23 -7.59 3.22
N LEU A 23 8.02 -7.96 3.64
CA LEU A 23 7.43 -7.50 4.90
C LEU A 23 8.22 -8.01 6.09
N TYR A 24 8.63 -9.27 6.06
CA TYR A 24 9.51 -9.86 7.05
C TYR A 24 10.86 -9.13 7.12
N ALA A 25 11.47 -8.83 5.97
CA ALA A 25 12.75 -8.12 5.92
C ALA A 25 12.64 -6.72 6.55
N ILE A 26 11.58 -5.96 6.25
CA ILE A 26 11.31 -4.65 6.86
C ILE A 26 11.14 -4.78 8.37
N LEU A 27 10.33 -5.76 8.82
CA LEU A 27 10.10 -6.00 10.23
C LEU A 27 11.41 -6.34 10.97
N MET A 28 12.24 -7.22 10.41
CA MET A 28 13.51 -7.57 11.01
C MET A 28 14.49 -6.40 11.02
N THR A 29 14.50 -5.58 9.97
CA THR A 29 15.36 -4.39 9.90
C THR A 29 14.96 -3.34 10.93
N SER A 30 13.67 -3.21 11.27
CA SER A 30 13.21 -2.24 12.27
C SER A 30 13.76 -2.50 13.69
N PHE A 31 14.15 -3.75 13.98
CA PHE A 31 14.77 -4.14 15.24
C PHE A 31 16.31 -4.12 15.22
N LYS A 32 16.93 -3.79 14.07
CA LYS A 32 18.39 -3.72 13.96
C LYS A 32 18.92 -2.38 14.44
N THR A 33 20.14 -2.42 14.98
CA THR A 33 20.91 -1.21 15.25
C THR A 33 21.41 -0.58 13.96
N GLU A 34 21.71 0.72 13.97
CA GLU A 34 22.28 1.44 12.82
C GLU A 34 23.59 0.80 12.34
N PHE A 35 24.40 0.30 13.27
CA PHE A 35 25.64 -0.42 12.98
C PHE A 35 25.39 -1.72 12.20
N GLU A 36 24.38 -2.51 12.63
CA GLU A 36 24.01 -3.75 11.95
C GLU A 36 23.46 -3.50 10.54
N ILE A 37 22.67 -2.43 10.37
CA ILE A 37 22.11 -2.06 9.05
C ILE A 37 23.22 -1.71 8.07
N LYS A 38 24.26 -0.96 8.53
CA LYS A 38 25.36 -0.49 7.67
C LYS A 38 26.42 -1.53 7.40
N ASN A 39 26.69 -2.41 8.37
CA ASN A 39 27.88 -3.28 8.32
C ASN A 39 27.58 -4.77 8.19
N GLN A 40 26.34 -5.20 8.40
CA GLN A 40 26.00 -6.62 8.44
C GLN A 40 24.73 -6.93 7.65
N ILE A 41 24.86 -7.77 6.63
CA ILE A 41 23.74 -8.32 5.87
C ILE A 41 23.29 -9.63 6.53
N THR A 42 22.64 -9.53 7.67
CA THR A 42 22.06 -10.69 8.35
C THR A 42 20.54 -10.69 8.22
N PRO A 43 19.89 -11.84 8.04
CA PRO A 43 18.43 -11.91 7.97
C PRO A 43 17.74 -11.62 9.30
N PHE A 44 18.46 -11.72 10.42
CA PHE A 44 17.94 -11.49 11.78
C PHE A 44 18.74 -10.38 12.49
N PRO A 45 18.12 -9.61 13.41
CA PRO A 45 18.85 -8.72 14.31
C PRO A 45 19.69 -9.56 15.29
N LEU A 46 20.95 -9.19 15.48
CA LEU A 46 21.84 -9.87 16.43
C LEU A 46 21.63 -9.37 17.87
N LEU A 47 21.39 -8.08 18.02
CA LEU A 47 21.25 -7.42 19.31
C LEU A 47 19.84 -6.90 19.59
N GLY A 48 18.89 -7.05 18.69
CA GLY A 48 17.50 -6.63 18.80
C GLY A 48 17.28 -5.35 19.63
N THR A 49 17.00 -4.21 19.00
CA THR A 49 16.81 -2.93 19.71
C THR A 49 15.45 -2.32 19.44
N MET A 50 14.91 -1.61 20.42
CA MET A 50 13.73 -0.75 20.27
C MET A 50 14.09 0.72 20.04
N ALA A 51 15.37 1.07 19.97
CA ALA A 51 15.84 2.44 19.86
C ALA A 51 15.29 3.18 18.63
N ASN A 52 15.09 2.47 17.51
CA ASN A 52 14.49 3.05 16.31
C ASN A 52 13.05 3.54 16.57
N TYR A 53 12.28 2.78 17.34
CA TYR A 53 10.92 3.14 17.72
C TYR A 53 10.92 4.30 18.73
N GLU A 54 11.80 4.27 19.74
CA GLU A 54 11.94 5.36 20.70
C GLU A 54 12.30 6.67 19.99
N THR A 55 13.21 6.63 19.01
CA THR A 55 13.58 7.79 18.21
C THR A 55 12.37 8.35 17.46
N ILE A 56 11.58 7.50 16.78
CA ILE A 56 10.40 7.94 16.02
C ILE A 56 9.35 8.54 16.96
N PHE A 57 9.06 7.91 18.09
CA PHE A 57 8.04 8.39 19.03
C PHE A 57 8.48 9.63 19.81
N SER A 58 9.78 9.88 19.91
CA SER A 58 10.34 11.09 20.54
C SER A 58 10.47 12.26 19.55
N ASP A 59 10.41 11.99 18.26
CA ASP A 59 10.49 13.02 17.22
C ASP A 59 9.12 13.64 16.99
N ILE A 60 8.97 14.91 17.34
CA ILE A 60 7.74 15.69 17.18
C ILE A 60 7.31 15.76 15.73
N GLN A 61 8.26 15.94 14.79
CA GLN A 61 7.95 16.04 13.36
C GLN A 61 7.43 14.69 12.81
N ALA A 62 8.03 13.58 13.23
CA ALA A 62 7.58 12.25 12.86
C ALA A 62 6.16 11.97 13.40
N MET A 63 5.88 12.36 14.63
CA MET A 63 4.55 12.19 15.24
C MET A 63 3.48 13.06 14.55
N GLU A 64 3.79 14.32 14.25
CA GLU A 64 2.90 15.18 13.47
C GLU A 64 2.61 14.60 12.07
N ALA A 65 3.63 14.10 11.39
CA ALA A 65 3.47 13.45 10.08
C ALA A 65 2.59 12.20 10.15
N LEU A 66 2.77 11.37 11.18
CA LEU A 66 1.92 10.19 11.43
C LEU A 66 0.46 10.58 11.69
N PHE A 67 0.24 11.59 12.52
CA PHE A 67 -1.11 12.06 12.84
C PHE A 67 -1.81 12.64 11.61
N ASN A 68 -1.12 13.47 10.83
CA ASN A 68 -1.63 14.01 9.58
C ASN A 68 -1.95 12.89 8.58
N THR A 69 -1.06 11.89 8.46
CA THR A 69 -1.29 10.73 7.60
C THR A 69 -2.54 9.95 8.02
N MET A 70 -2.76 9.75 9.31
CA MET A 70 -3.97 9.10 9.83
C MET A 70 -5.24 9.87 9.42
N ILE A 71 -5.24 11.20 9.59
CA ILE A 71 -6.36 12.03 9.19
C ILE A 71 -6.63 11.90 7.70
N TYR A 72 -5.59 12.03 6.86
CA TYR A 72 -5.73 11.89 5.41
C TYR A 72 -6.27 10.52 5.00
N VAL A 73 -5.76 9.45 5.60
CA VAL A 73 -6.22 8.09 5.30
C VAL A 73 -7.68 7.91 5.68
N ILE A 74 -8.09 8.34 6.87
CA ILE A 74 -9.48 8.20 7.34
C ILE A 74 -10.42 9.01 6.46
N VAL A 75 -10.12 10.29 6.24
CA VAL A 75 -10.97 11.17 5.43
C VAL A 75 -11.08 10.67 3.99
N ASN A 76 -9.94 10.31 3.38
CA ASN A 76 -9.93 9.79 2.02
C ASN A 76 -10.73 8.48 1.88
N ASN A 77 -10.61 7.54 2.84
CA ASN A 77 -11.39 6.31 2.82
C ASN A 77 -12.88 6.56 2.95
N ILE A 78 -13.30 7.45 3.87
CA ILE A 78 -14.70 7.82 4.04
C ILE A 78 -15.26 8.43 2.75
N LEU A 79 -14.57 9.42 2.19
CA LEU A 79 -15.00 10.07 0.94
C LEU A 79 -15.07 9.09 -0.23
N THR A 80 -14.06 8.22 -0.35
CA THR A 80 -14.03 7.19 -1.39
C THR A 80 -15.21 6.25 -1.28
N LEU A 81 -15.52 5.75 -0.09
CA LEU A 81 -16.65 4.84 0.13
C LEU A 81 -17.99 5.53 -0.10
N LEU A 82 -18.15 6.77 0.35
CA LEU A 82 -19.36 7.56 0.14
C LEU A 82 -19.68 7.75 -1.35
N VAL A 83 -18.68 7.85 -2.20
CA VAL A 83 -18.84 8.00 -3.66
C VAL A 83 -18.90 6.63 -4.36
N ALA A 84 -18.01 5.70 -3.98
CA ALA A 84 -17.87 4.43 -4.68
C ALA A 84 -19.06 3.50 -4.47
N ILE A 85 -19.64 3.46 -3.26
CA ILE A 85 -20.78 2.58 -2.96
C ILE A 85 -22.03 2.96 -3.77
N PRO A 86 -22.51 4.24 -3.76
CA PRO A 86 -23.65 4.62 -4.59
C PRO A 86 -23.35 4.48 -6.09
N ALA A 87 -22.14 4.81 -6.53
CA ALA A 87 -21.76 4.63 -7.93
C ALA A 87 -21.81 3.16 -8.35
N ALA A 88 -21.22 2.26 -7.57
CA ALA A 88 -21.27 0.83 -7.84
C ALA A 88 -22.71 0.29 -7.86
N TYR A 89 -23.54 0.76 -6.93
CA TYR A 89 -24.97 0.41 -6.92
C TYR A 89 -25.69 0.90 -8.18
N ALA A 90 -25.46 2.15 -8.57
CA ALA A 90 -26.08 2.72 -9.77
C ALA A 90 -25.69 1.94 -11.04
N PHE A 91 -24.40 1.65 -11.24
CA PHE A 91 -23.94 0.85 -12.38
C PHE A 91 -24.43 -0.60 -12.37
N SER A 92 -24.66 -1.17 -11.20
CA SER A 92 -25.15 -2.53 -11.04
C SER A 92 -26.66 -2.65 -11.29
N ARG A 93 -27.43 -1.62 -10.91
CA ARG A 93 -28.90 -1.70 -10.88
C ARG A 93 -29.60 -0.99 -12.01
N TYR A 94 -28.99 0.06 -12.55
CA TYR A 94 -29.62 0.91 -13.56
C TYR A 94 -28.80 0.90 -14.85
N SER A 95 -29.51 0.83 -15.99
CA SER A 95 -28.94 1.11 -17.31
C SER A 95 -29.27 2.56 -17.67
N PHE A 96 -28.27 3.39 -17.88
CA PHE A 96 -28.43 4.79 -18.27
C PHE A 96 -27.62 5.10 -19.52
N LEU A 97 -27.96 6.19 -20.20
CA LEU A 97 -27.27 6.58 -21.42
C LEU A 97 -25.78 6.82 -21.12
N GLY A 98 -24.89 6.00 -21.75
CA GLY A 98 -23.44 6.13 -21.56
C GLY A 98 -22.84 5.31 -20.41
N ASP A 99 -23.61 4.47 -19.71
CA ASP A 99 -23.15 3.63 -18.61
C ASP A 99 -21.87 2.84 -18.94
N LYS A 100 -21.85 2.20 -20.11
CA LYS A 100 -20.70 1.43 -20.61
C LYS A 100 -19.47 2.30 -20.86
N HIS A 101 -19.66 3.51 -21.38
CA HIS A 101 -18.56 4.43 -21.66
C HIS A 101 -17.96 4.99 -20.38
N VAL A 102 -18.80 5.39 -19.44
CA VAL A 102 -18.36 5.89 -18.13
C VAL A 102 -17.66 4.79 -17.33
N PHE A 103 -18.21 3.57 -17.33
CA PHE A 103 -17.57 2.43 -16.67
C PHE A 103 -16.20 2.10 -17.30
N PHE A 104 -16.13 2.10 -18.63
CA PHE A 104 -14.87 1.89 -19.35
C PHE A 104 -13.85 2.99 -19.03
N TRP A 105 -14.29 4.23 -18.93
CA TRP A 105 -13.43 5.35 -18.54
C TRP A 105 -12.84 5.18 -17.12
N PHE A 106 -13.62 4.68 -16.17
CA PHE A 106 -13.11 4.33 -14.84
C PHE A 106 -12.06 3.22 -14.88
N LEU A 107 -12.23 2.23 -15.75
CA LEU A 107 -11.23 1.18 -15.92
C LEU A 107 -9.93 1.73 -16.53
N VAL A 108 -10.02 2.55 -17.56
CA VAL A 108 -8.87 3.13 -18.25
C VAL A 108 -8.10 4.09 -17.33
N SER A 109 -8.79 4.88 -16.52
CA SER A 109 -8.14 5.80 -15.59
C SER A 109 -7.28 5.08 -14.54
N ARG A 110 -7.60 3.84 -14.16
CA ARG A 110 -6.76 3.01 -13.31
C ARG A 110 -5.49 2.49 -13.98
N MET A 111 -5.46 2.46 -15.32
CA MET A 111 -4.29 2.02 -16.08
C MET A 111 -3.26 3.14 -16.26
N THR A 112 -3.60 4.37 -15.90
CA THR A 112 -2.67 5.51 -15.94
C THR A 112 -1.53 5.27 -14.94
N PRO A 113 -0.27 5.23 -15.40
CA PRO A 113 0.86 4.99 -14.51
C PRO A 113 1.00 6.15 -13.50
N PRO A 114 1.09 5.86 -12.18
CA PRO A 114 1.19 6.89 -11.15
C PRO A 114 2.35 7.88 -11.38
N ALA A 115 3.45 7.41 -11.96
CA ALA A 115 4.61 8.23 -12.28
C ALA A 115 4.31 9.33 -13.31
N ALA A 116 3.42 9.06 -14.27
CA ALA A 116 3.04 10.05 -15.29
C ALA A 116 2.23 11.22 -14.70
N VAL A 117 1.54 10.98 -13.59
CA VAL A 117 0.72 11.99 -12.91
C VAL A 117 1.51 12.68 -11.79
N ALA A 118 2.48 12.00 -11.19
CA ALA A 118 3.26 12.53 -10.06
C ALA A 118 4.07 13.77 -10.43
N ILE A 119 4.69 13.80 -11.62
CA ILE A 119 5.53 14.93 -12.06
C ILE A 119 4.71 16.21 -12.26
N PRO A 120 3.60 16.23 -13.02
CA PRO A 120 2.75 17.40 -13.16
C PRO A 120 2.15 17.87 -11.82
N LEU A 121 1.74 16.93 -10.95
CA LEU A 121 1.23 17.27 -9.63
C LEU A 121 2.30 17.95 -8.77
N PHE A 122 3.52 17.41 -8.75
CA PHE A 122 4.63 18.05 -8.02
C PHE A 122 4.89 19.46 -8.50
N GLN A 123 4.92 19.71 -9.82
CA GLN A 123 5.08 21.04 -10.39
C GLN A 123 3.97 22.01 -9.98
N LEU A 124 2.74 21.53 -9.90
CA LEU A 124 1.59 22.33 -9.52
C LEU A 124 1.61 22.73 -8.03
N TYR A 125 2.13 21.85 -7.16
CA TYR A 125 2.26 22.11 -5.71
C TYR A 125 3.53 22.88 -5.33
N SER A 126 4.54 22.89 -6.21
CA SER A 126 5.80 23.62 -5.97
C SER A 126 5.84 25.02 -6.56
N ALA A 127 4.82 25.42 -7.30
CA ALA A 127 4.62 26.77 -7.85
C ALA A 127 3.89 27.67 -6.85
#